data_4a7089dbfb79b543ebad90f2877152a8
#
_entry.id   4a7089dbfb79b543ebad90f2877152a8
#
_cell.length_a   1.000
_cell.length_b   1.000
_cell.length_c   1.000
_cell.angle_alpha   90.00
_cell.angle_beta   90.00
_cell.angle_gamma   90.00
#
_symmetry.space_group_name_H-M   'P 1'
#
loop_
_entity.id
_entity.type
_entity.pdbx_description
1 polymer ?
#
loop_
_entity_poly.entity_id
_entity_poly.type
_entity_poly.pdbx_seq_one_letter_code
_entity_poly.pdbx_strand_id
1 'polypeptide(L)'
;QPLGFNFLGGKLLAALCTTETMRDLWKEKYGDTLIGLTTTSLFGQFSQYNSIPTWKSLGETKGTVLLKPDDSYYDFWRVWIKENYAEEYEHATSKSSPKQNVLNLIFKYLDIEKKQFMTEHRKGLYFSNIYENGREFLCDEISEADLIIKDKFNNDGVSWWVQKAIKRYSKLHDENRLDDSSLWYDDSNKSTVQSWFSSRGIDEIL
;
A
#
# COMPACT_ATOMS: atom_id res chain seq x y z
N GLN A 1 5.09 -7.14 -5.69
CA GLN A 1 6.41 -7.23 -5.06
C GLN A 1 7.22 -8.27 -5.81
N PRO A 2 8.34 -7.90 -6.42
CA PRO A 2 9.14 -8.85 -7.21
C PRO A 2 9.79 -9.94 -6.35
N LEU A 3 10.01 -9.67 -5.07
CA LEU A 3 10.62 -10.61 -4.13
C LEU A 3 9.62 -11.05 -3.05
N GLY A 4 9.57 -12.35 -2.78
CA GLY A 4 8.75 -12.90 -1.70
C GLY A 4 7.25 -12.91 -1.95
N PHE A 5 6.79 -12.83 -3.18
CA PHE A 5 5.36 -12.86 -3.53
C PHE A 5 4.65 -14.10 -2.95
N ASN A 6 5.23 -15.27 -3.11
CA ASN A 6 4.67 -16.52 -2.59
C ASN A 6 4.95 -16.74 -1.10
N PHE A 7 5.92 -16.02 -0.50
CA PHE A 7 6.38 -16.17 0.88
C PHE A 7 5.90 -15.09 1.84
N LEU A 8 4.74 -14.54 1.62
CA LEU A 8 4.16 -13.56 2.54
C LEU A 8 4.97 -12.26 2.65
N GLY A 9 5.71 -11.86 1.59
CA GLY A 9 6.50 -10.63 1.58
C GLY A 9 5.68 -9.37 1.89
N GLY A 10 4.42 -9.30 1.43
CA GLY A 10 3.49 -8.23 1.83
C GLY A 10 3.19 -8.20 3.33
N LYS A 11 3.14 -9.38 3.98
CA LYS A 11 2.99 -9.45 5.46
C LYS A 11 4.25 -9.01 6.18
N LEU A 12 5.43 -9.33 5.63
CA LEU A 12 6.70 -8.85 6.17
C LEU A 12 6.75 -7.32 6.19
N LEU A 13 6.49 -6.69 5.05
CA LEU A 13 6.47 -5.22 4.98
C LEU A 13 5.47 -4.61 5.95
N ALA A 14 4.26 -5.17 6.04
CA ALA A 14 3.24 -4.68 6.97
C ALA A 14 3.65 -4.87 8.44
N ALA A 15 4.36 -5.94 8.78
CA ALA A 15 4.91 -6.16 10.12
C ALA A 15 6.05 -5.18 10.42
N LEU A 16 6.99 -5.00 9.48
CA LEU A 16 8.11 -4.07 9.61
C LEU A 16 7.67 -2.63 9.84
N CYS A 17 6.57 -2.19 9.21
CA CYS A 17 6.03 -0.84 9.42
C CYS A 17 5.65 -0.56 10.88
N THR A 18 5.47 -1.58 11.71
CA THR A 18 5.05 -1.45 13.11
C THR A 18 6.19 -1.67 14.12
N THR A 19 7.42 -1.87 13.66
CA THR A 19 8.59 -2.11 14.50
C THR A 19 9.10 -0.83 15.21
N GLU A 20 9.89 -1.02 16.24
CA GLU A 20 10.60 0.05 16.93
C GLU A 20 11.49 0.82 15.95
N THR A 21 12.31 0.11 15.18
CA THR A 21 13.17 0.73 14.14
C THR A 21 12.40 1.69 13.23
N MET A 22 11.17 1.34 12.83
CA MET A 22 10.38 2.23 11.99
C MET A 22 9.89 3.46 12.76
N ARG A 23 9.57 3.32 14.05
CA ARG A 23 9.20 4.47 14.91
C ARG A 23 10.37 5.44 15.07
N ASP A 24 11.58 4.89 15.30
CA ASP A 24 12.80 5.67 15.45
C ASP A 24 13.16 6.42 14.17
N LEU A 25 13.15 5.73 13.03
CA LEU A 25 13.36 6.35 11.70
C LEU A 25 12.32 7.44 11.40
N TRP A 26 11.07 7.23 11.81
CA TRP A 26 10.03 8.25 11.66
C TRP A 26 10.35 9.49 12.50
N LYS A 27 10.69 9.27 13.78
CA LYS A 27 11.06 10.34 14.71
C LYS A 27 12.29 11.11 14.22
N GLU A 28 13.33 10.42 13.78
CA GLU A 28 14.53 11.01 13.22
C GLU A 28 14.22 11.88 12.00
N LYS A 29 13.40 11.36 11.08
CA LYS A 29 13.12 12.03 9.82
C LYS A 29 12.16 13.21 9.94
N TYR A 30 11.15 13.10 10.77
CA TYR A 30 10.04 14.07 10.82
C TYR A 30 9.97 14.86 12.13
N GLY A 31 10.68 14.43 13.17
CA GLY A 31 10.61 15.04 14.50
C GLY A 31 9.35 14.67 15.30
N ASP A 32 8.38 14.00 14.66
CA ASP A 32 7.08 13.67 15.23
C ASP A 32 7.05 12.24 15.76
N THR A 33 6.13 11.96 16.68
CA THR A 33 5.90 10.63 17.23
C THR A 33 4.88 9.87 16.42
N LEU A 34 5.25 8.68 15.93
CA LEU A 34 4.35 7.80 15.18
C LEU A 34 3.37 7.10 16.12
N ILE A 35 2.15 7.63 16.25
CA ILE A 35 1.13 7.10 17.17
C ILE A 35 0.43 5.86 16.63
N GLY A 36 0.28 5.76 15.33
CA GLY A 36 -0.38 4.62 14.69
C GLY A 36 -0.33 4.68 13.18
N LEU A 37 -0.80 3.62 12.56
CA LEU A 37 -0.81 3.45 11.12
C LEU A 37 -2.21 3.05 10.65
N THR A 38 -2.61 3.57 9.51
CA THR A 38 -3.84 3.17 8.85
C THR A 38 -3.58 2.80 7.41
N THR A 39 -4.34 1.85 6.89
CA THR A 39 -4.25 1.45 5.49
C THR A 39 -5.55 0.84 5.00
N THR A 40 -5.70 0.76 3.70
CA THR A 40 -6.82 0.08 3.07
C THR A 40 -6.33 -1.08 2.18
N SER A 41 -7.12 -2.15 2.12
CA SER A 41 -6.91 -3.26 1.21
C SER A 41 -7.92 -3.22 0.07
N LEU A 42 -7.44 -3.34 -1.17
CA LEU A 42 -8.28 -3.43 -2.36
C LEU A 42 -9.13 -4.70 -2.43
N PHE A 43 -8.75 -5.73 -1.65
CA PHE A 43 -9.38 -7.05 -1.67
C PHE A 43 -10.38 -7.25 -0.53
N GLY A 44 -10.95 -6.17 0.01
CA GLY A 44 -11.93 -6.24 1.10
C GLY A 44 -11.40 -7.02 2.30
N GLN A 45 -12.10 -8.09 2.68
CA GLN A 45 -11.72 -8.94 3.81
C GLN A 45 -10.48 -9.81 3.57
N PHE A 46 -10.08 -10.03 2.33
CA PHE A 46 -8.89 -10.82 1.99
C PHE A 46 -7.68 -9.90 1.87
N SER A 47 -6.88 -9.84 2.91
CA SER A 47 -5.79 -8.87 2.99
C SER A 47 -4.53 -9.47 3.60
N GLN A 48 -3.40 -8.94 3.16
CA GLN A 48 -2.10 -9.23 3.76
C GLN A 48 -2.01 -8.81 5.24
N TYR A 49 -2.85 -7.86 5.68
CA TYR A 49 -2.86 -7.37 7.06
C TYR A 49 -3.55 -8.33 8.02
N ASN A 50 -4.35 -9.26 7.51
CA ASN A 50 -4.98 -10.29 8.34
C ASN A 50 -3.92 -11.18 9.00
N SER A 51 -4.16 -11.55 10.25
CA SER A 51 -3.29 -12.39 11.09
C SER A 51 -1.97 -11.77 11.52
N ILE A 52 -1.69 -10.52 11.18
CA ILE A 52 -0.55 -9.81 11.75
C ILE A 52 -0.97 -9.26 13.12
N PRO A 53 -0.26 -9.61 14.21
CA PRO A 53 -0.69 -9.25 15.57
C PRO A 53 -0.86 -7.75 15.81
N THR A 54 -0.05 -6.94 15.12
CA THR A 54 -0.05 -5.49 15.27
C THR A 54 -1.13 -4.77 14.47
N TRP A 55 -1.82 -5.45 13.53
CA TRP A 55 -2.89 -4.87 12.72
C TRP A 55 -4.26 -5.37 13.13
N LYS A 56 -5.26 -4.49 13.06
CA LYS A 56 -6.66 -4.79 13.35
C LYS A 56 -7.53 -4.34 12.18
N SER A 57 -8.42 -5.22 11.73
CA SER A 57 -9.47 -4.83 10.79
C SER A 57 -10.52 -3.97 11.50
N LEU A 58 -10.90 -2.87 10.87
CA LEU A 58 -11.99 -1.98 11.29
C LEU A 58 -13.25 -2.16 10.43
N GLY A 59 -13.27 -3.18 9.56
CA GLY A 59 -14.35 -3.41 8.62
C GLY A 59 -14.03 -2.93 7.21
N GLU A 60 -15.05 -2.48 6.48
CA GLU A 60 -14.92 -2.06 5.09
C GLU A 60 -15.31 -0.59 4.92
N THR A 61 -14.60 0.09 4.03
CA THR A 61 -14.97 1.45 3.61
C THR A 61 -16.10 1.39 2.60
N LYS A 62 -16.98 2.38 2.62
CA LYS A 62 -17.88 2.64 1.51
C LYS A 62 -17.12 3.49 0.48
N GLY A 63 -17.03 3.00 -0.74
CA GLY A 63 -16.36 3.71 -1.82
C GLY A 63 -16.95 3.34 -3.17
N THR A 64 -16.71 4.18 -4.15
CA THR A 64 -17.05 3.91 -5.53
C THR A 64 -15.81 4.01 -6.40
N VAL A 65 -15.73 3.17 -7.41
CA VAL A 65 -14.70 3.21 -8.44
C VAL A 65 -15.37 3.54 -9.75
N LEU A 66 -14.81 4.52 -10.45
CA LEU A 66 -15.18 4.79 -11.83
C LEU A 66 -14.46 3.80 -12.73
N LEU A 67 -15.24 3.02 -13.47
CA LEU A 67 -14.69 2.15 -14.50
C LEU A 67 -14.09 3.02 -15.60
N LYS A 68 -12.84 2.78 -15.91
CA LYS A 68 -12.18 3.42 -17.05
C LYS A 68 -12.44 2.61 -18.33
N PRO A 69 -12.50 3.24 -19.49
CA PRO A 69 -12.48 2.53 -20.76
C PRO A 69 -11.15 1.78 -20.94
N ASP A 70 -11.10 0.90 -21.91
CA ASP A 70 -9.86 0.29 -22.38
C ASP A 70 -8.77 1.34 -22.63
N ASP A 71 -7.50 0.95 -22.41
CA ASP A 71 -6.39 1.90 -22.50
C ASP A 71 -6.28 2.54 -23.91
N SER A 72 -6.62 1.82 -24.97
CA SER A 72 -6.62 2.35 -26.34
C SER A 72 -7.68 3.46 -26.53
N TYR A 73 -8.88 3.27 -26.02
CA TYR A 73 -9.93 4.29 -26.05
C TYR A 73 -9.61 5.47 -25.15
N TYR A 74 -9.06 5.18 -23.96
CA TYR A 74 -8.61 6.25 -23.05
C TYR A 74 -7.55 7.12 -23.70
N ASP A 75 -6.53 6.53 -24.31
CA ASP A 75 -5.44 7.28 -24.95
C ASP A 75 -5.91 8.08 -26.16
N PHE A 76 -6.81 7.53 -26.98
CA PHE A 76 -7.44 8.27 -28.08
C PHE A 76 -8.15 9.53 -27.58
N TRP A 77 -9.04 9.38 -26.60
CA TRP A 77 -9.79 10.52 -26.07
C TRP A 77 -8.94 11.50 -25.28
N ARG A 78 -7.90 11.03 -24.60
CA ARG A 78 -6.92 11.88 -23.91
C ARG A 78 -6.19 12.80 -24.89
N VAL A 79 -5.76 12.28 -26.03
CA VAL A 79 -5.11 13.09 -27.08
C VAL A 79 -6.11 14.12 -27.62
N TRP A 80 -7.33 13.70 -27.94
CA TRP A 80 -8.37 14.60 -28.43
C TRP A 80 -8.68 15.74 -27.44
N ILE A 81 -8.81 15.44 -26.14
CA ILE A 81 -9.02 16.48 -25.11
C ILE A 81 -7.83 17.45 -25.07
N LYS A 82 -6.60 16.93 -25.14
CA LYS A 82 -5.39 17.75 -25.12
C LYS A 82 -5.35 18.73 -26.32
N GLU A 83 -5.77 18.29 -27.49
CA GLU A 83 -5.74 19.09 -28.71
C GLU A 83 -6.86 20.13 -28.77
N ASN A 84 -8.05 19.80 -28.26
CA ASN A 84 -9.23 20.67 -28.38
C ASN A 84 -9.48 21.50 -27.11
N TYR A 85 -8.97 21.09 -25.94
CA TYR A 85 -9.21 21.73 -24.64
C TYR A 85 -7.92 21.76 -23.80
N ALA A 86 -6.86 22.35 -24.35
CA ALA A 86 -5.51 22.32 -23.79
C ALA A 86 -5.45 22.88 -22.36
N GLU A 87 -6.10 24.00 -22.08
CA GLU A 87 -6.11 24.64 -20.77
C GLU A 87 -6.76 23.73 -19.70
N GLU A 88 -7.93 23.16 -20.02
CA GLU A 88 -8.62 22.25 -19.10
C GLU A 88 -7.81 20.95 -18.89
N TYR A 89 -7.15 20.46 -19.93
CA TYR A 89 -6.25 19.31 -19.84
C TYR A 89 -5.08 19.57 -18.89
N GLU A 90 -4.40 20.70 -19.07
CA GLU A 90 -3.29 21.08 -18.19
C GLU A 90 -3.76 21.24 -16.74
N HIS A 91 -4.87 21.90 -16.53
CA HIS A 91 -5.46 22.02 -15.19
C HIS A 91 -5.83 20.67 -14.58
N ALA A 92 -6.36 19.73 -15.36
CA ALA A 92 -6.69 18.39 -14.89
C ALA A 92 -5.46 17.57 -14.53
N THR A 93 -4.37 17.73 -15.30
CA THR A 93 -3.13 16.97 -15.11
C THR A 93 -2.21 17.55 -14.02
N SER A 94 -2.35 18.81 -13.67
CA SER A 94 -1.60 19.45 -12.58
C SER A 94 -2.09 19.07 -11.18
N LYS A 95 -3.28 18.50 -11.06
CA LYS A 95 -3.88 18.07 -9.79
C LYS A 95 -3.51 16.65 -9.42
N SER A 96 -3.80 16.29 -8.16
CA SER A 96 -3.72 14.90 -7.71
C SER A 96 -4.62 14.00 -8.58
N SER A 97 -4.16 12.77 -8.86
CA SER A 97 -4.89 11.80 -9.70
C SER A 97 -5.14 12.25 -11.15
N PRO A 98 -4.10 12.61 -11.92
CA PRO A 98 -4.23 13.16 -13.27
C PRO A 98 -5.09 12.31 -14.22
N LYS A 99 -4.88 10.98 -14.22
CA LYS A 99 -5.68 10.06 -15.05
C LYS A 99 -7.17 10.14 -14.76
N GLN A 100 -7.54 10.23 -13.49
CA GLN A 100 -8.94 10.32 -13.07
C GLN A 100 -9.56 11.66 -13.50
N ASN A 101 -8.81 12.75 -13.39
CA ASN A 101 -9.27 14.07 -13.79
C ASN A 101 -9.47 14.16 -15.30
N VAL A 102 -8.53 13.62 -16.09
CA VAL A 102 -8.69 13.54 -17.56
C VAL A 102 -9.90 12.66 -17.93
N LEU A 103 -10.10 11.53 -17.25
CA LEU A 103 -11.27 10.69 -17.47
C LEU A 103 -12.58 11.45 -17.19
N ASN A 104 -12.62 12.28 -16.15
CA ASN A 104 -13.77 13.14 -15.87
C ASN A 104 -14.03 14.16 -17.00
N LEU A 105 -12.97 14.69 -17.63
CA LEU A 105 -13.12 15.56 -18.82
C LEU A 105 -13.66 14.78 -20.02
N ILE A 106 -13.15 13.58 -20.27
CA ILE A 106 -13.66 12.70 -21.33
C ILE A 106 -15.15 12.47 -21.17
N PHE A 107 -15.61 12.08 -19.98
CA PHE A 107 -17.04 11.88 -19.70
C PHE A 107 -17.86 13.16 -19.90
N LYS A 108 -17.31 14.31 -19.47
CA LYS A 108 -17.96 15.62 -19.65
C LYS A 108 -18.17 15.95 -21.13
N TYR A 109 -17.14 15.79 -21.95
CA TYR A 109 -17.20 16.19 -23.36
C TYR A 109 -17.89 15.17 -24.27
N LEU A 110 -17.98 13.91 -23.85
CA LEU A 110 -18.78 12.90 -24.53
C LEU A 110 -20.24 12.86 -24.07
N ASP A 111 -20.61 13.75 -23.14
CA ASP A 111 -21.96 13.77 -22.52
C ASP A 111 -22.35 12.41 -21.93
N ILE A 112 -21.39 11.74 -21.32
CA ILE A 112 -21.61 10.43 -20.71
C ILE A 112 -21.95 10.61 -19.23
N GLU A 113 -23.09 10.04 -18.83
CA GLU A 113 -23.50 10.06 -17.44
C GLU A 113 -22.57 9.18 -16.57
N LYS A 114 -21.71 9.83 -15.82
CA LYS A 114 -20.67 9.19 -14.98
C LYS A 114 -21.22 8.10 -14.05
N LYS A 115 -22.44 8.26 -13.53
CA LYS A 115 -23.06 7.31 -12.63
C LYS A 115 -23.21 5.91 -13.21
N GLN A 116 -23.41 5.79 -14.53
CA GLN A 116 -23.55 4.50 -15.22
C GLN A 116 -22.27 3.66 -15.18
N PHE A 117 -21.13 4.31 -14.97
CA PHE A 117 -19.79 3.68 -14.92
C PHE A 117 -19.20 3.64 -13.51
N MET A 118 -19.97 3.97 -12.50
CA MET A 118 -19.56 3.88 -11.11
C MET A 118 -20.01 2.54 -10.51
N THR A 119 -19.07 1.79 -9.96
CA THR A 119 -19.35 0.58 -9.20
C THR A 119 -19.00 0.77 -7.74
N GLU A 120 -19.72 0.11 -6.85
CA GLU A 120 -19.32 0.03 -5.47
C GLU A 120 -18.00 -0.71 -5.36
N HIS A 121 -17.07 -0.14 -4.62
CA HIS A 121 -15.80 -0.77 -4.30
C HIS A 121 -15.53 -0.68 -2.80
N ARG A 122 -15.69 -1.80 -2.13
CA ARG A 122 -15.45 -1.91 -0.70
C ARG A 122 -14.01 -2.29 -0.45
N LYS A 123 -13.28 -1.42 0.23
CA LYS A 123 -11.91 -1.67 0.66
C LYS A 123 -11.89 -2.07 2.12
N GLY A 124 -11.14 -3.11 2.46
CA GLY A 124 -10.89 -3.40 3.88
C GLY A 124 -10.12 -2.25 4.53
N LEU A 125 -10.57 -1.78 5.69
CA LEU A 125 -9.88 -0.76 6.48
C LEU A 125 -9.13 -1.43 7.63
N TYR A 126 -7.87 -1.08 7.78
CA TYR A 126 -6.98 -1.63 8.80
C TYR A 126 -6.31 -0.52 9.58
N PHE A 127 -6.11 -0.78 10.85
CA PHE A 127 -5.47 0.13 11.79
C PHE A 127 -4.47 -0.60 12.68
N SER A 128 -3.36 0.05 12.94
CA SER A 128 -2.34 -0.37 13.89
C SER A 128 -2.19 0.72 14.93
N ASN A 129 -2.78 0.52 16.10
CA ASN A 129 -2.69 1.44 17.23
C ASN A 129 -1.54 1.01 18.14
N ILE A 130 -0.47 1.79 18.14
CA ILE A 130 0.80 1.45 18.80
C ILE A 130 0.71 1.62 20.32
N TYR A 131 0.05 2.67 20.79
CA TYR A 131 0.01 3.05 22.20
C TYR A 131 -1.35 2.76 22.83
N GLU A 132 -1.38 2.45 24.12
CA GLU A 132 -2.61 2.29 24.88
C GLU A 132 -3.38 3.60 24.99
N ASN A 133 -2.65 4.68 25.26
CA ASN A 133 -3.13 6.04 25.50
C ASN A 133 -2.79 7.03 24.36
N GLY A 134 -2.68 6.50 23.13
CA GLY A 134 -2.35 7.35 21.97
C GLY A 134 -3.42 8.39 21.63
N ARG A 135 -4.69 8.16 22.04
CA ARG A 135 -5.77 9.13 21.85
C ARG A 135 -5.58 10.35 22.76
N GLU A 136 -5.26 10.13 24.02
CA GLU A 136 -5.04 11.17 25.03
C GLU A 136 -3.88 12.07 24.59
N PHE A 137 -2.83 11.48 24.02
CA PHE A 137 -1.73 12.25 23.43
C PHE A 137 -2.18 13.11 22.24
N LEU A 138 -2.98 12.54 21.33
CA LEU A 138 -3.49 13.30 20.17
C LEU A 138 -4.49 14.40 20.53
N CYS A 139 -5.07 14.34 21.74
CA CYS A 139 -5.95 15.36 22.28
C CYS A 139 -5.21 16.37 23.19
N ASP A 140 -3.87 16.33 23.25
CA ASP A 140 -3.02 17.16 24.12
C ASP A 140 -3.32 17.01 25.63
N GLU A 141 -3.86 15.84 26.04
CA GLU A 141 -4.20 15.54 27.45
C GLU A 141 -2.98 15.00 28.22
N ILE A 142 -2.01 14.42 27.51
CA ILE A 142 -0.76 13.87 28.07
C ILE A 142 0.44 14.26 27.21
N SER A 143 1.63 14.19 27.79
CA SER A 143 2.90 14.42 27.08
C SER A 143 3.38 13.17 26.35
N GLU A 144 4.36 13.31 25.43
CA GLU A 144 5.00 12.19 24.76
C GLU A 144 5.66 11.21 25.75
N ALA A 145 6.21 11.72 26.86
CA ALA A 145 6.86 10.90 27.87
C ALA A 145 5.88 9.94 28.61
N ASP A 146 4.59 10.24 28.57
CA ASP A 146 3.55 9.45 29.22
C ASP A 146 2.96 8.36 28.31
N LEU A 147 3.43 8.25 27.06
CA LEU A 147 2.95 7.25 26.11
C LEU A 147 3.32 5.83 26.53
N ILE A 148 2.34 4.94 26.53
CA ILE A 148 2.47 3.53 26.91
C ILE A 148 2.36 2.67 25.67
N ILE A 149 3.49 2.06 25.26
CA ILE A 149 3.53 1.14 24.11
C ILE A 149 2.81 -0.16 24.48
N LYS A 150 1.95 -0.64 23.58
CA LYS A 150 1.28 -1.95 23.76
C LYS A 150 2.27 -3.09 23.64
N ASP A 151 2.17 -4.10 24.49
CA ASP A 151 3.10 -5.24 24.55
C ASP A 151 3.35 -5.92 23.19
N LYS A 152 2.33 -6.03 22.36
CA LYS A 152 2.46 -6.65 21.04
C LYS A 152 3.40 -5.91 20.08
N PHE A 153 3.78 -4.67 20.35
CA PHE A 153 4.74 -3.89 19.57
C PHE A 153 6.16 -3.97 20.11
N ASN A 154 6.36 -4.60 21.27
CA ASN A 154 7.67 -4.91 21.82
C ASN A 154 8.28 -6.18 21.20
N ASN A 155 7.47 -6.94 20.46
CA ASN A 155 7.92 -8.15 19.78
C ASN A 155 8.50 -7.85 18.41
N ASP A 156 9.55 -8.58 18.06
CA ASP A 156 10.12 -8.56 16.71
C ASP A 156 9.15 -9.14 15.69
N GLY A 157 8.60 -8.26 14.85
CA GLY A 157 7.69 -8.63 13.76
C GLY A 157 8.34 -9.56 12.73
N VAL A 158 9.67 -9.56 12.63
CA VAL A 158 10.44 -10.44 11.74
C VAL A 158 10.38 -11.88 12.23
N SER A 159 10.61 -12.14 13.52
CA SER A 159 10.50 -13.48 14.10
C SER A 159 9.11 -14.08 13.91
N TRP A 160 8.06 -13.30 14.10
CA TRP A 160 6.70 -13.74 13.80
C TRP A 160 6.54 -14.11 12.33
N TRP A 161 7.05 -13.27 11.42
CA TRP A 161 6.97 -13.50 9.99
C TRP A 161 7.74 -14.75 9.57
N VAL A 162 8.96 -14.96 10.06
CA VAL A 162 9.80 -16.13 9.77
C VAL A 162 9.04 -17.43 10.05
N GLN A 163 8.39 -17.53 11.22
CA GLN A 163 7.59 -18.70 11.58
C GLN A 163 6.44 -18.95 10.58
N LYS A 164 5.78 -17.89 10.11
CA LYS A 164 4.70 -17.99 9.12
C LYS A 164 5.23 -18.34 7.73
N ALA A 165 6.37 -17.77 7.34
CA ALA A 165 7.01 -18.01 6.05
C ALA A 165 7.51 -19.46 5.95
N ILE A 166 8.12 -20.01 6.99
CA ILE A 166 8.55 -21.42 7.05
C ILE A 166 7.35 -22.35 6.86
N LYS A 167 6.25 -22.14 7.60
CA LYS A 167 5.03 -22.93 7.45
C LYS A 167 4.46 -22.83 6.03
N ARG A 168 4.49 -21.67 5.44
CA ARG A 168 4.03 -21.46 4.05
C ARG A 168 4.95 -22.16 3.06
N TYR A 169 6.26 -22.07 3.25
CA TYR A 169 7.26 -22.75 2.42
C TYR A 169 7.03 -24.26 2.45
N SER A 170 7.02 -24.87 3.63
CA SER A 170 6.79 -26.32 3.77
C SER A 170 5.52 -26.77 3.07
N LYS A 171 4.42 -26.04 3.27
CA LYS A 171 3.15 -26.35 2.60
C LYS A 171 3.26 -26.29 1.07
N LEU A 172 3.90 -25.26 0.52
CA LEU A 172 4.05 -25.12 -0.93
C LEU A 172 4.98 -26.21 -1.52
N HIS A 173 6.04 -26.56 -0.75
CA HIS A 173 6.94 -27.65 -1.11
C HIS A 173 6.20 -28.98 -1.16
N ASP A 174 5.47 -29.34 -0.11
CA ASP A 174 4.73 -30.60 -0.01
C ASP A 174 3.64 -30.73 -1.07
N GLU A 175 3.03 -29.62 -1.46
CA GLU A 175 2.02 -29.54 -2.53
C GLU A 175 2.65 -29.42 -3.93
N ASN A 176 3.97 -29.45 -4.06
CA ASN A 176 4.72 -29.26 -5.32
C ASN A 176 4.31 -27.99 -6.08
N ARG A 177 4.12 -26.88 -5.33
CA ARG A 177 3.68 -25.57 -5.81
C ARG A 177 4.76 -24.49 -5.67
N LEU A 178 5.99 -24.90 -5.36
CA LEU A 178 7.11 -23.97 -5.40
C LEU A 178 7.45 -23.70 -6.86
N ASP A 179 7.35 -22.45 -7.22
CA ASP A 179 7.82 -21.96 -8.50
C ASP A 179 9.14 -21.24 -8.26
N ASP A 180 10.23 -21.83 -8.73
CA ASP A 180 11.58 -21.31 -8.53
C ASP A 180 11.73 -19.90 -9.10
N SER A 181 11.00 -19.57 -10.18
CA SER A 181 11.02 -18.23 -10.78
C SER A 181 10.44 -17.13 -9.91
N SER A 182 9.59 -17.49 -8.94
CA SER A 182 8.95 -16.54 -8.02
C SER A 182 9.66 -16.37 -6.69
N LEU A 183 10.71 -17.19 -6.45
CA LEU A 183 11.37 -17.29 -5.15
C LEU A 183 12.63 -16.45 -5.04
N TRP A 184 13.33 -16.30 -6.11
CA TRP A 184 14.71 -15.86 -6.07
C TRP A 184 14.96 -14.67 -6.98
N TYR A 185 15.78 -13.83 -6.47
CA TYR A 185 16.63 -12.91 -7.13
C TYR A 185 17.65 -13.70 -7.96
N ASP A 186 17.32 -14.00 -9.19
CA ASP A 186 18.22 -14.63 -10.13
C ASP A 186 18.95 -13.58 -11.00
N ASP A 187 19.93 -14.05 -11.78
CA ASP A 187 20.70 -13.15 -12.62
C ASP A 187 19.87 -12.49 -13.73
N SER A 188 18.71 -13.06 -14.08
CA SER A 188 17.82 -12.51 -15.11
C SER A 188 17.05 -11.28 -14.63
N ASN A 189 16.75 -11.18 -13.34
CA ASN A 189 16.02 -10.06 -12.75
C ASN A 189 16.91 -9.12 -11.92
N LYS A 190 18.16 -9.52 -11.66
CA LYS A 190 19.14 -8.77 -10.87
C LYS A 190 19.35 -7.34 -11.36
N SER A 191 19.55 -7.15 -12.66
CA SER A 191 19.74 -5.83 -13.25
C SER A 191 18.52 -4.92 -13.08
N THR A 192 17.32 -5.48 -13.20
CA THR A 192 16.05 -4.75 -13.02
C THR A 192 15.86 -4.33 -11.57
N VAL A 193 16.12 -5.23 -10.63
CA VAL A 193 16.02 -4.96 -9.20
C VAL A 193 17.09 -3.95 -8.77
N GLN A 194 18.34 -4.13 -9.20
CA GLN A 194 19.43 -3.19 -8.92
C GLN A 194 19.12 -1.78 -9.47
N SER A 195 18.68 -1.69 -10.72
CA SER A 195 18.27 -0.44 -11.35
C SER A 195 17.15 0.27 -10.58
N TRP A 196 16.18 -0.49 -10.06
CA TRP A 196 15.11 0.06 -9.25
C TRP A 196 15.61 0.63 -7.92
N PHE A 197 16.55 -0.02 -7.26
CA PHE A 197 17.15 0.48 -6.02
C PHE A 197 18.07 1.68 -6.26
N SER A 198 18.94 1.61 -7.28
CA SER A 198 19.82 2.74 -7.65
C SER A 198 19.03 4.00 -8.00
N SER A 199 17.87 3.86 -8.66
CA SER A 199 16.98 4.99 -8.94
C SER A 199 16.44 5.68 -7.67
N ARG A 200 16.63 5.09 -6.49
CA ARG A 200 16.23 5.60 -5.17
C ARG A 200 17.42 5.93 -4.27
N GLY A 201 18.63 5.97 -4.84
CA GLY A 201 19.86 6.29 -4.10
C GLY A 201 20.35 5.15 -3.19
N ILE A 202 19.97 3.91 -3.49
CA ILE A 202 20.45 2.71 -2.82
C ILE A 202 21.35 1.98 -3.78
N ASP A 203 22.66 2.19 -3.65
CA ASP A 203 23.66 1.73 -4.64
C ASP A 203 24.15 0.30 -4.38
N GLU A 204 24.00 -0.24 -3.19
CA GLU A 204 24.35 -1.62 -2.86
C GLU A 204 23.19 -2.37 -2.22
N ILE A 205 22.81 -3.48 -2.84
CA ILE A 205 21.96 -4.49 -2.25
C ILE A 205 22.83 -5.74 -2.11
N LEU A 206 23.39 -5.97 -0.93
CA LEU A 206 24.09 -7.19 -0.49
C LEU A 206 24.86 -7.91 -1.59
#